data_71adcbf67395e9958147e3b42aaf49a0
#
_entry.id   71adcbf67395e9958147e3b42aaf49a0
#
_cell.length_a   1.000
_cell.length_b   1.000
_cell.length_c   1.000
_cell.angle_alpha   90.00
_cell.angle_beta   90.00
_cell.angle_gamma   90.00
#
_symmetry.space_group_name_H-M   'P 1'
#
loop_
_entity.id
_entity.type
_entity.pdbx_description
1 polymer ?
#
loop_
_entity_poly.entity_id
_entity_poly.type
_entity_poly.pdbx_seq_one_letter_code
_entity_poly.pdbx_strand_id
1 'polypeptide(L)'
;MNFSDSIFAELASRGINKVFAVPGGGNMFLLNAACSNPQLEVIFCHNEQAAAIAAEGYYKVSRTPAVCLVTSGPGCTNAITGIVGAWLDSSSMIVLAGQVKTDDLKVGELRQKGPQ
;
A
#
# COMPACT_ATOMS: atom_id res chain seq x y z
N MET A 1 -0.16 -21.05 0.78
CA MET A 1 0.15 -19.72 0.24
C MET A 1 -1.10 -19.15 -0.41
N ASN A 2 -1.60 -18.08 0.08
CA ASN A 2 -2.73 -17.37 -0.51
C ASN A 2 -2.23 -16.26 -1.48
N PHE A 3 -3.16 -15.58 -2.14
CA PHE A 3 -2.80 -14.53 -3.11
C PHE A 3 -1.96 -13.39 -2.49
N SER A 4 -2.32 -12.96 -1.28
CA SER A 4 -1.57 -11.90 -0.58
C SER A 4 -0.15 -12.34 -0.23
N ASP A 5 0.03 -13.60 0.19
CA ASP A 5 1.37 -14.15 0.46
C ASP A 5 2.22 -14.17 -0.81
N SER A 6 1.61 -14.52 -1.95
CA SER A 6 2.32 -14.58 -3.25
C SER A 6 2.82 -13.20 -3.69
N ILE A 7 2.02 -12.13 -3.48
CA ILE A 7 2.44 -10.77 -3.78
C ILE A 7 3.72 -10.42 -3.00
N PHE A 8 3.71 -10.62 -1.70
CA PHE A 8 4.84 -10.23 -0.86
C PHE A 8 6.06 -11.13 -1.03
N ALA A 9 5.86 -12.42 -1.31
CA ALA A 9 6.96 -13.30 -1.67
C ALA A 9 7.66 -12.86 -2.96
N GLU A 10 6.89 -12.45 -3.98
CA GLU A 10 7.44 -11.92 -5.23
C GLU A 10 8.18 -10.60 -5.02
N LEU A 11 7.62 -9.67 -4.24
CA LEU A 11 8.29 -8.41 -3.93
C LEU A 11 9.61 -8.63 -3.18
N ALA A 12 9.60 -9.51 -2.17
CA ALA A 12 10.79 -9.86 -1.41
C ALA A 12 11.87 -10.50 -2.30
N SER A 13 11.47 -11.39 -3.22
CA SER A 13 12.41 -12.03 -4.17
C SER A 13 13.11 -11.03 -5.09
N ARG A 14 12.49 -9.88 -5.32
CA ARG A 14 13.05 -8.76 -6.09
C ARG A 14 13.84 -7.75 -5.24
N GLY A 15 14.05 -8.04 -3.97
CA GLY A 15 14.75 -7.15 -3.03
C GLY A 15 13.92 -5.98 -2.51
N ILE A 16 12.61 -5.99 -2.74
CA ILE A 16 11.69 -4.96 -2.24
C ILE A 16 11.17 -5.45 -0.90
N ASN A 17 11.78 -4.97 0.17
CA ASN A 17 11.57 -5.50 1.51
C ASN A 17 11.07 -4.47 2.55
N LYS A 18 10.83 -3.24 2.17
CA LYS A 18 10.26 -2.20 3.05
C LYS A 18 8.81 -1.93 2.70
N VAL A 19 7.96 -1.97 3.71
CA VAL A 19 6.52 -1.71 3.59
C VAL A 19 6.13 -0.63 4.60
N PHE A 20 5.77 0.54 4.11
CA PHE A 20 5.20 1.62 4.93
C PHE A 20 3.69 1.49 4.88
N ALA A 21 3.05 1.30 6.02
CA ALA A 21 1.65 0.91 6.08
C ALA A 21 0.82 1.71 7.08
N VAL A 22 -0.45 1.91 6.73
CA VAL A 22 -1.50 2.31 7.67
C VAL A 22 -2.57 1.22 7.68
N PRO A 23 -2.85 0.61 8.83
CA PRO A 23 -3.84 -0.46 8.93
C PRO A 23 -5.27 0.01 8.63
N GLY A 24 -6.05 -0.88 8.05
CA GLY A 24 -7.47 -0.69 7.81
C GLY A 24 -8.16 -1.99 7.43
N GLY A 25 -9.49 -2.01 7.44
CA GLY A 25 -10.26 -3.22 7.12
C GLY A 25 -10.04 -3.73 5.70
N GLY A 26 -9.87 -2.82 4.73
CA GLY A 26 -9.70 -3.19 3.33
C GLY A 26 -8.34 -3.77 2.96
N ASN A 27 -7.31 -3.61 3.82
CA ASN A 27 -5.97 -4.15 3.58
C ASN A 27 -5.53 -5.21 4.60
N MET A 28 -6.43 -5.69 5.41
CA MET A 28 -6.15 -6.61 6.53
C MET A 28 -5.40 -7.88 6.09
N PHE A 29 -5.80 -8.50 5.00
CA PHE A 29 -5.15 -9.72 4.49
C PHE A 29 -3.75 -9.43 3.92
N LEU A 30 -3.58 -8.28 3.27
CA LEU A 30 -2.27 -7.83 2.80
C LEU A 30 -1.33 -7.55 3.96
N LEU A 31 -1.83 -6.86 5.00
CA LEU A 31 -1.04 -6.60 6.20
C LEU A 31 -0.60 -7.89 6.89
N ASN A 32 -1.52 -8.83 7.05
CA ASN A 32 -1.19 -10.13 7.65
C ASN A 32 -0.10 -10.85 6.87
N ALA A 33 -0.20 -10.88 5.54
CA ALA A 33 0.80 -11.50 4.68
C ALA A 33 2.16 -10.78 4.76
N ALA A 34 2.16 -9.43 4.75
CA ALA A 34 3.39 -8.67 4.88
C ALA A 34 4.07 -8.89 6.24
N CYS A 35 3.31 -8.84 7.34
CA CYS A 35 3.84 -9.03 8.70
C CYS A 35 4.32 -10.46 8.96
N SER A 36 3.75 -11.44 8.26
CA SER A 36 4.13 -12.85 8.41
C SER A 36 5.35 -13.24 7.59
N ASN A 37 5.78 -12.40 6.66
CA ASN A 37 6.94 -12.67 5.81
C ASN A 37 8.23 -12.17 6.49
N PRO A 38 9.15 -13.06 6.89
CA PRO A 38 10.37 -12.68 7.62
C PRO A 38 11.38 -11.86 6.78
N GLN A 39 11.20 -11.80 5.47
CA GLN A 39 12.05 -11.00 4.58
C GLN A 39 11.61 -9.55 4.46
N LEU A 40 10.43 -9.21 5.02
CA LEU A 40 9.87 -7.87 4.96
C LEU A 40 10.00 -7.16 6.30
N GLU A 41 10.21 -5.87 6.24
CA GLU A 41 10.09 -4.96 7.37
C GLU A 41 8.88 -4.06 7.15
N VAL A 42 7.87 -4.23 8.00
CA VAL A 42 6.65 -3.43 7.97
C VAL A 42 6.77 -2.30 8.98
N ILE A 43 6.70 -1.07 8.49
CA ILE A 43 6.79 0.16 9.28
C ILE A 43 5.41 0.80 9.30
N PHE A 44 4.78 0.80 10.46
CA PHE A 44 3.47 1.42 10.64
C PHE A 44 3.60 2.94 10.77
N CYS A 45 2.84 3.64 9.94
CA CYS A 45 2.74 5.10 9.97
C CYS A 45 1.41 5.52 10.57
N HIS A 46 1.35 6.75 11.08
CA HIS A 46 0.13 7.30 11.69
C HIS A 46 -0.80 7.96 10.65
N ASN A 47 -0.33 8.10 9.42
CA ASN A 47 -1.03 8.79 8.36
C ASN A 47 -0.56 8.28 6.99
N GLU A 48 -1.45 8.18 6.03
CA GLU A 48 -1.17 7.63 4.70
C GLU A 48 -0.28 8.54 3.85
N GLN A 49 -0.36 9.87 4.03
CA GLN A 49 0.60 10.80 3.41
C GLN A 49 2.01 10.50 3.91
N ALA A 50 2.16 10.30 5.22
CA ALA A 50 3.45 9.97 5.82
C ALA A 50 3.97 8.64 5.27
N ALA A 51 3.12 7.61 5.11
CA ALA A 51 3.52 6.33 4.54
C ALA A 51 4.02 6.48 3.10
N ALA A 52 3.29 7.21 2.25
CA ALA A 52 3.69 7.45 0.86
C ALA A 52 4.98 8.29 0.76
N ILE A 53 5.09 9.35 1.55
CA ILE A 53 6.29 10.21 1.57
C ILE A 53 7.51 9.43 2.13
N ALA A 54 7.30 8.57 3.12
CA ALA A 54 8.37 7.70 3.63
C ALA A 54 8.86 6.70 2.58
N ALA A 55 7.95 6.11 1.80
CA ALA A 55 8.30 5.22 0.71
C ALA A 55 9.11 5.95 -0.38
N GLU A 56 8.72 7.18 -0.72
CA GLU A 56 9.48 8.04 -1.63
C GLU A 56 10.87 8.36 -1.08
N GLY A 57 10.95 8.81 0.18
CA GLY A 57 12.21 9.13 0.83
C GLY A 57 13.16 7.93 0.89
N TYR A 58 12.63 6.75 1.18
CA TYR A 58 13.40 5.52 1.16
C TYR A 58 14.01 5.25 -0.22
N TYR A 59 13.22 5.40 -1.30
CA TYR A 59 13.72 5.23 -2.66
C TYR A 59 14.82 6.25 -3.00
N LYS A 60 14.63 7.52 -2.63
CA LYS A 60 15.61 8.58 -2.92
C LYS A 60 16.98 8.28 -2.30
N VAL A 61 17.03 7.62 -1.17
CA VAL A 61 18.27 7.24 -0.47
C VAL A 61 18.80 5.89 -0.93
N SER A 62 17.94 4.85 -0.95
CA SER A 62 18.35 3.47 -1.19
C SER A 62 18.44 3.09 -2.67
N ARG A 63 17.70 3.80 -3.52
CA ARG A 63 17.47 3.44 -4.94
C ARG A 63 16.70 2.13 -5.13
N THR A 64 16.10 1.64 -4.07
CA THR A 64 15.22 0.45 -4.09
C THR A 64 13.80 0.90 -3.79
N PRO A 65 12.80 0.51 -4.57
CA PRO A 65 11.41 0.84 -4.28
C PRO A 65 10.97 0.30 -2.92
N ALA A 66 10.05 1.00 -2.27
CA ALA A 66 9.33 0.52 -1.11
C ALA A 66 7.83 0.41 -1.44
N VAL A 67 7.12 -0.35 -0.62
CA VAL A 67 5.67 -0.47 -0.70
C VAL A 67 5.01 0.57 0.19
N CYS A 68 4.04 1.30 -0.34
CA CYS A 68 3.06 2.06 0.43
C CYS A 68 1.77 1.24 0.47
N LEU A 69 1.41 0.72 1.64
CA LEU A 69 0.25 -0.15 1.83
C LEU A 69 -0.84 0.59 2.60
N VAL A 70 -1.95 0.84 1.95
CA VAL A 70 -3.09 1.61 2.48
C VAL A 70 -4.39 0.85 2.30
N THR A 71 -5.41 1.28 3.03
CA THR A 71 -6.75 0.69 2.92
C THR A 71 -7.58 1.34 1.82
N SER A 72 -8.79 0.86 1.62
CA SER A 72 -9.76 1.40 0.66
C SER A 72 -10.22 2.82 1.04
N GLY A 73 -10.82 3.51 0.08
CA GLY A 73 -11.48 4.80 0.28
C GLY A 73 -10.53 5.90 0.78
N PRO A 74 -10.82 6.53 1.94
CA PRO A 74 -10.01 7.63 2.47
C PRO A 74 -8.55 7.26 2.73
N GLY A 75 -8.24 6.01 3.03
CA GLY A 75 -6.86 5.54 3.16
C GLY A 75 -6.09 5.70 1.86
N CYS A 76 -6.68 5.28 0.75
CA CYS A 76 -6.09 5.46 -0.57
C CYS A 76 -6.02 6.94 -0.98
N THR A 77 -7.10 7.69 -0.83
CA THR A 77 -7.13 9.11 -1.24
C THR A 77 -6.20 9.97 -0.40
N ASN A 78 -6.03 9.66 0.88
CA ASN A 78 -5.08 10.38 1.74
C ASN A 78 -3.61 10.14 1.36
N ALA A 79 -3.29 9.05 0.71
CA ALA A 79 -1.94 8.77 0.21
C ALA A 79 -1.59 9.55 -1.08
N ILE A 80 -2.58 10.09 -1.79
CA ILE A 80 -2.41 10.70 -3.13
C ILE A 80 -1.36 11.81 -3.13
N THR A 81 -1.31 12.66 -2.11
CA THR A 81 -0.30 13.73 -2.04
C THR A 81 1.12 13.19 -2.15
N GLY A 82 1.44 12.15 -1.40
CA GLY A 82 2.77 11.52 -1.46
C GLY A 82 3.01 10.77 -2.78
N ILE A 83 1.96 10.12 -3.32
CA ILE A 83 2.03 9.42 -4.61
C ILE A 83 2.30 10.41 -5.75
N VAL A 84 1.60 11.55 -5.77
CA VAL A 84 1.81 12.59 -6.78
C VAL A 84 3.21 13.21 -6.64
N GLY A 85 3.67 13.45 -5.41
CA GLY A 85 5.05 13.92 -5.17
C GLY A 85 6.09 12.98 -5.76
N ALA A 86 5.97 11.68 -5.48
CA ALA A 86 6.85 10.66 -6.03
C ALA A 86 6.79 10.60 -7.56
N TRP A 87 5.58 10.72 -8.13
CA TRP A 87 5.39 10.74 -9.58
C TRP A 87 6.11 11.92 -10.24
N LEU A 88 5.93 13.12 -9.70
CA LEU A 88 6.57 14.34 -10.23
C LEU A 88 8.10 14.29 -10.15
N ASP A 89 8.64 13.66 -9.12
CA ASP A 89 10.07 13.51 -8.91
C ASP A 89 10.66 12.24 -9.57
N SER A 90 9.87 11.47 -10.31
CA SER A 90 10.27 10.18 -10.90
C SER A 90 10.86 9.22 -9.86
N SER A 91 10.34 9.26 -8.64
CA SER A 91 10.72 8.36 -7.53
C SER A 91 9.87 7.09 -7.58
N SER A 92 10.52 5.93 -7.62
CA SER A 92 9.81 4.66 -7.70
C SER A 92 9.20 4.27 -6.36
N MET A 93 7.92 3.91 -6.36
CA MET A 93 7.24 3.26 -5.25
C MET A 93 6.20 2.28 -5.76
N ILE A 94 5.84 1.32 -4.95
CA ILE A 94 4.73 0.41 -5.20
C ILE A 94 3.61 0.78 -4.25
N VAL A 95 2.44 1.08 -4.78
CA VAL A 95 1.26 1.38 -3.98
C VAL A 95 0.32 0.19 -4.03
N LEU A 96 0.04 -0.37 -2.86
CA LEU A 96 -0.98 -1.39 -2.69
C LEU A 96 -2.13 -0.78 -1.90
N ALA A 97 -3.27 -0.62 -2.56
CA ALA A 97 -4.49 -0.14 -1.95
C ALA A 97 -5.46 -1.30 -1.74
N GLY A 98 -5.95 -1.45 -0.53
CA GLY A 98 -7.03 -2.38 -0.25
C GLY A 98 -8.32 -1.98 -0.95
N GLN A 99 -9.26 -2.92 -1.02
CA GLN A 99 -10.58 -2.68 -1.59
C GLN A 99 -11.65 -3.34 -0.74
N VAL A 100 -12.88 -2.90 -0.86
CA VAL A 100 -14.05 -3.54 -0.25
C VAL A 100 -14.35 -4.88 -0.92
N LYS A 101 -15.22 -5.67 -0.31
CA LYS A 101 -15.70 -6.94 -0.89
C LYS A 101 -16.33 -6.70 -2.26
N THR A 102 -16.23 -7.68 -3.13
CA THR A 102 -16.79 -7.62 -4.49
C THR A 102 -18.27 -7.23 -4.50
N ASP A 103 -19.05 -7.76 -3.55
CA ASP A 103 -20.47 -7.44 -3.42
C ASP A 103 -20.75 -5.97 -3.00
N ASP A 104 -19.77 -5.32 -2.41
CA ASP A 104 -19.84 -3.92 -1.98
C ASP A 104 -19.31 -2.95 -3.04
N LEU A 105 -18.67 -3.45 -4.10
CA LEU A 105 -18.21 -2.63 -5.20
C LEU A 105 -19.38 -2.00 -5.95
N LYS A 106 -19.25 -0.72 -6.28
CA LYS A 106 -20.23 -0.02 -7.11
C LYS A 106 -20.05 -0.42 -8.57
N VAL A 107 -20.82 -1.37 -9.01
CA VAL A 107 -20.91 -1.74 -10.43
C VAL A 107 -22.25 -1.27 -10.95
N GLY A 108 -22.28 -0.11 -11.61
CA GLY A 108 -23.46 0.35 -12.37
C GLY A 108 -24.61 0.97 -11.56
N GLU A 109 -24.55 1.02 -10.24
CA GLU A 109 -25.55 1.65 -9.39
C GLU A 109 -24.93 2.65 -8.42
N LEU A 110 -25.62 3.77 -8.19
CA LEU A 110 -25.27 4.76 -7.17
C LEU A 110 -25.54 4.20 -5.76
N ARG A 111 -24.67 3.34 -5.28
CA ARG A 111 -24.65 2.98 -3.86
C ARG A 111 -23.86 4.01 -3.08
N GLN A 112 -24.48 4.58 -2.06
CA GLN A 112 -23.86 5.61 -1.21
C GLN A 112 -22.90 4.97 -0.18
N LYS A 113 -21.83 4.34 -0.62
CA LYS A 113 -20.85 3.73 0.29
C LYS A 113 -19.48 4.41 0.25
N GLY A 114 -19.43 5.68 -0.12
CA GLY A 114 -18.19 6.45 -0.15
C GLY A 114 -17.30 6.15 -1.37
N PRO A 115 -16.13 6.79 -1.45
CA PRO A 115 -15.18 6.57 -2.54
C PRO A 115 -14.52 5.20 -2.42
N GLN A 116 -14.69 4.38 -3.43
CA GLN A 116 -14.16 3.03 -3.52
C GLN A 116 -13.18 2.93 -4.67
#